data_95862d8bb21d6f955cd5e4206ecd07e7
#
_entry.id   95862d8bb21d6f955cd5e4206ecd07e7
#
_cell.length_a   1.000
_cell.length_b   1.000
_cell.length_c   1.000
_cell.angle_alpha   90.00
_cell.angle_beta   90.00
_cell.angle_gamma   90.00
#
_symmetry.space_group_name_H-M   'P 1'
#
loop_
_entity.id
_entity.type
_entity.pdbx_description
1 polymer ?
#
loop_
_entity_poly.entity_id
_entity_poly.type
_entity_poly.pdbx_seq_one_letter_code
_entity_poly.pdbx_strand_id
1 'polypeptide(L)'
;VRELQRSLFRNFGVAFRDADPTCNAILNAMKNRLFSAAAVESAMLIKTQLEGEMYERFPRHGKIVALPKPFVFSMSDPRGSGHDCSLIFYDNAGEHFEPGIANEESPGALHVASSSGIFFLFDPIASPEFRRVLRGHDDPQFALDPSGKRLDQQDIIMAELEIRVKQNQNISISDRIDSPMAVMIGKCDILAEVEGIDWDKIRNPIMDNHLDIEVVNENSDLLREWLTDMHPSLVA
;
A
#
# COMPACT_ATOMS: atom_id res chain seq x y z
N VAL A 1 -2.76 -9.33 -5.07
CA VAL A 1 -1.95 -10.56 -4.87
C VAL A 1 -2.13 -11.56 -6.01
N ARG A 2 -3.36 -11.99 -6.35
CA ARG A 2 -3.57 -12.99 -7.43
C ARG A 2 -3.08 -12.51 -8.79
N GLU A 3 -3.23 -11.24 -9.11
CA GLU A 3 -2.70 -10.66 -10.33
C GLU A 3 -1.17 -10.57 -10.28
N LEU A 4 -0.60 -10.26 -9.12
CA LEU A 4 0.84 -10.29 -8.89
C LEU A 4 1.42 -11.70 -9.16
N GLN A 5 0.75 -12.76 -8.69
CA GLN A 5 1.16 -14.14 -8.96
C GLN A 5 1.24 -14.43 -10.46
N ARG A 6 0.21 -14.03 -11.22
CA ARG A 6 0.17 -14.22 -12.67
C ARG A 6 1.23 -13.39 -13.39
N SER A 7 1.39 -12.15 -12.98
CA SER A 7 2.34 -11.22 -13.58
C SER A 7 3.78 -11.66 -13.36
N LEU A 8 4.15 -12.06 -12.16
CA LEU A 8 5.48 -12.57 -11.84
C LEU A 8 5.80 -13.83 -12.64
N PHE A 9 4.86 -14.76 -12.73
CA PHE A 9 5.08 -15.97 -13.53
C PHE A 9 5.19 -15.68 -15.02
N ARG A 10 4.30 -14.84 -15.56
CA ARG A 10 4.27 -14.51 -16.98
C ARG A 10 5.51 -13.74 -17.42
N ASN A 11 5.90 -12.73 -16.64
CA ASN A 11 6.92 -11.78 -17.05
C ASN A 11 8.34 -12.21 -16.64
N PHE A 12 8.48 -12.96 -15.54
CA PHE A 12 9.80 -13.31 -14.99
C PHE A 12 10.00 -14.80 -14.78
N GLY A 13 8.98 -15.61 -15.03
CA GLY A 13 9.05 -17.06 -14.78
C GLY A 13 9.11 -17.41 -13.28
N VAL A 14 8.85 -16.46 -12.39
CA VAL A 14 8.93 -16.66 -10.94
C VAL A 14 7.63 -17.29 -10.43
N ALA A 15 7.75 -18.42 -9.75
CA ALA A 15 6.62 -19.02 -9.06
C ALA A 15 6.39 -18.28 -7.72
N PHE A 16 5.19 -17.75 -7.56
CA PHE A 16 4.75 -17.04 -6.35
C PHE A 16 3.53 -17.76 -5.79
N ARG A 17 3.66 -18.35 -4.61
CA ARG A 17 2.66 -19.25 -4.03
C ARG A 17 2.32 -18.84 -2.61
N ASP A 18 1.05 -19.04 -2.24
CA ASP A 18 0.62 -18.90 -0.85
C ASP A 18 1.33 -19.97 -0.01
N ALA A 19 2.03 -19.55 1.02
CA ALA A 19 2.74 -20.46 1.93
C ALA A 19 1.93 -20.77 3.20
N ASP A 20 0.88 -20.00 3.49
CA ASP A 20 0.00 -20.17 4.65
C ASP A 20 -1.45 -20.43 4.23
N PRO A 21 -2.09 -21.53 4.69
CA PRO A 21 -3.51 -21.79 4.45
C PRO A 21 -4.45 -20.68 4.93
N THR A 22 -4.13 -20.02 6.04
CA THR A 22 -4.93 -18.90 6.58
C THR A 22 -4.92 -17.71 5.63
N CYS A 23 -3.75 -17.36 5.13
CA CYS A 23 -3.56 -16.33 4.11
C CYS A 23 -4.41 -16.62 2.86
N ASN A 24 -4.37 -17.86 2.38
CA ASN A 24 -5.14 -18.28 1.22
C ASN A 24 -6.65 -18.19 1.46
N ALA A 25 -7.14 -18.59 2.63
CA ALA A 25 -8.55 -18.49 2.99
C ALA A 25 -9.04 -17.03 2.99
N ILE A 26 -8.29 -16.12 3.60
CA ILE A 26 -8.61 -14.68 3.63
C ILE A 26 -8.64 -14.10 2.21
N LEU A 27 -7.62 -14.37 1.40
CA LEU A 27 -7.56 -13.87 0.01
C LEU A 27 -8.70 -14.41 -0.86
N ASN A 28 -9.10 -15.67 -0.66
CA ASN A 28 -10.24 -16.25 -1.37
C ASN A 28 -11.57 -15.63 -0.89
N ALA A 29 -11.73 -15.38 0.41
CA ALA A 29 -12.90 -14.69 0.93
C ALA A 29 -13.03 -13.27 0.35
N MET A 30 -11.94 -12.51 0.32
CA MET A 30 -11.91 -11.18 -0.31
C MET A 30 -12.25 -11.25 -1.80
N LYS A 31 -11.66 -12.19 -2.54
CA LYS A 31 -11.97 -12.41 -3.95
C LYS A 31 -13.45 -12.71 -4.15
N ASN A 32 -14.02 -13.62 -3.36
CA ASN A 32 -15.43 -13.98 -3.48
C ASN A 32 -16.33 -12.78 -3.18
N ARG A 33 -16.01 -11.93 -2.23
CA ARG A 33 -16.75 -10.68 -1.96
C ARG A 33 -16.74 -9.74 -3.17
N LEU A 34 -15.57 -9.58 -3.82
CA LEU A 34 -15.45 -8.70 -5.00
C LEU A 34 -16.20 -9.22 -6.23
N PHE A 35 -16.22 -10.53 -6.45
CA PHE A 35 -16.77 -11.13 -7.67
C PHE A 35 -18.16 -11.73 -7.51
N SER A 36 -18.65 -11.93 -6.29
CA SER A 36 -20.01 -12.43 -6.03
C SER A 36 -21.03 -11.31 -5.84
N ALA A 37 -20.60 -10.07 -5.77
CA ALA A 37 -21.51 -8.95 -5.73
C ALA A 37 -22.25 -8.87 -7.08
N ALA A 38 -23.48 -9.35 -7.10
CA ALA A 38 -24.37 -9.31 -8.27
C ALA A 38 -24.74 -7.87 -8.67
N ALA A 39 -24.31 -6.87 -7.90
CA ALA A 39 -24.48 -5.47 -8.18
C ALA A 39 -23.09 -4.80 -8.09
N VAL A 40 -22.71 -4.14 -9.16
CA VAL A 40 -21.50 -3.30 -9.28
C VAL A 40 -21.46 -2.25 -8.14
N GLU A 41 -22.61 -1.86 -7.62
CA GLU A 41 -22.78 -0.93 -6.51
C GLU A 41 -22.24 -1.41 -5.14
N SER A 42 -21.95 -2.70 -4.99
CA SER A 42 -21.50 -3.29 -3.71
C SER A 42 -20.04 -3.77 -3.73
N ALA A 43 -19.33 -3.61 -4.81
CA ALA A 43 -17.94 -4.07 -4.94
C ALA A 43 -16.94 -3.15 -4.22
N MET A 44 -17.32 -2.60 -3.07
CA MET A 44 -16.41 -1.81 -2.26
C MET A 44 -15.53 -2.70 -1.42
N LEU A 45 -14.22 -2.52 -1.52
CA LEU A 45 -13.29 -3.08 -0.54
C LEU A 45 -13.58 -2.44 0.82
N ILE A 46 -13.93 -3.29 1.78
CA ILE A 46 -14.09 -2.84 3.17
C ILE A 46 -12.71 -2.41 3.65
N LYS A 47 -12.62 -1.19 4.20
CA LYS A 47 -11.41 -0.70 4.84
C LYS A 47 -10.91 -1.73 5.86
N THR A 48 -9.61 -1.97 5.89
CA THR A 48 -8.97 -2.82 6.91
C THR A 48 -9.26 -2.22 8.29
N GLN A 49 -9.90 -3.02 9.14
CA GLN A 49 -10.32 -2.60 10.48
C GLN A 49 -9.54 -3.39 11.53
N LEU A 50 -9.17 -2.72 12.64
CA LEU A 50 -8.47 -3.33 13.78
C LEU A 50 -9.24 -4.49 14.42
N GLU A 51 -10.53 -4.60 14.17
CA GLU A 51 -11.43 -5.66 14.69
C GLU A 51 -11.76 -6.75 13.66
N GLY A 52 -11.18 -6.66 12.45
CA GLY A 52 -11.46 -7.56 11.35
C GLY A 52 -10.69 -8.89 11.41
N GLU A 53 -11.03 -9.79 10.47
CA GLU A 53 -10.36 -11.10 10.28
C GLU A 53 -8.85 -10.98 9.97
N MET A 54 -8.40 -9.80 9.57
CA MET A 54 -7.01 -9.47 9.25
C MET A 54 -6.15 -9.23 10.50
N TYR A 55 -6.74 -9.17 11.69
CA TYR A 55 -6.05 -8.89 12.92
C TYR A 55 -6.18 -10.04 13.90
N GLU A 56 -5.14 -10.23 14.69
CA GLU A 56 -5.11 -11.15 15.81
C GLU A 56 -4.92 -10.37 17.10
N ARG A 57 -5.62 -10.76 18.15
CA ARG A 57 -5.62 -10.05 19.44
C ARG A 57 -4.77 -10.81 20.45
N PHE A 58 -3.82 -10.13 21.03
CA PHE A 58 -2.92 -10.68 22.04
C PHE A 58 -2.97 -9.87 23.35
N PRO A 59 -2.95 -10.53 24.50
CA PRO A 59 -2.72 -9.85 25.76
C PRO A 59 -1.24 -9.43 25.85
N ARG A 60 -0.99 -8.14 26.04
CA ARG A 60 0.37 -7.58 26.26
C ARG A 60 0.31 -6.55 27.38
N HIS A 61 1.13 -6.72 28.43
CA HIS A 61 1.19 -5.81 29.58
C HIS A 61 -0.18 -5.44 30.16
N GLY A 62 -1.11 -6.40 30.26
CA GLY A 62 -2.45 -6.18 30.80
C GLY A 62 -3.45 -5.49 29.85
N LYS A 63 -3.05 -5.18 28.62
CA LYS A 63 -3.90 -4.65 27.55
C LYS A 63 -4.06 -5.68 26.44
N ILE A 64 -5.15 -5.58 25.68
CA ILE A 64 -5.34 -6.36 24.45
C ILE A 64 -4.82 -5.51 23.28
N VAL A 65 -3.88 -6.08 22.55
CA VAL A 65 -3.25 -5.44 21.41
C VAL A 65 -3.66 -6.18 20.14
N ALA A 66 -4.04 -5.46 19.11
CA ALA A 66 -4.35 -6.00 17.79
C ALA A 66 -3.12 -5.95 16.88
N LEU A 67 -2.74 -7.09 16.31
CA LEU A 67 -1.64 -7.22 15.35
C LEU A 67 -2.17 -7.66 13.99
N PRO A 68 -1.71 -7.07 12.89
CA PRO A 68 -2.05 -7.55 11.56
C PRO A 68 -1.51 -8.96 11.35
N LYS A 69 -2.34 -9.83 10.78
CA LYS A 69 -1.91 -11.16 10.37
C LYS A 69 -1.01 -11.07 9.14
N PRO A 70 0.10 -11.78 9.10
CA PRO A 70 0.97 -11.80 7.93
C PRO A 70 0.34 -12.54 6.77
N PHE A 71 0.52 -12.04 5.57
CA PHE A 71 0.34 -12.79 4.33
C PHE A 71 1.71 -13.35 3.92
N VAL A 72 1.85 -14.66 4.02
CA VAL A 72 3.12 -15.34 3.76
C VAL A 72 3.10 -16.02 2.40
N PHE A 73 4.05 -15.67 1.57
CA PHE A 73 4.23 -16.23 0.22
C PHE A 73 5.63 -16.81 0.06
N SER A 74 5.74 -17.87 -0.71
CA SER A 74 7.01 -18.37 -1.20
C SER A 74 7.25 -17.89 -2.63
N MET A 75 8.45 -17.43 -2.90
CA MET A 75 8.95 -17.13 -4.25
C MET A 75 10.04 -18.09 -4.62
N SER A 76 9.94 -18.71 -5.78
CA SER A 76 10.94 -19.64 -6.28
C SER A 76 11.13 -19.46 -7.78
N ASP A 77 12.37 -19.66 -8.24
CA ASP A 77 12.66 -19.82 -9.67
C ASP A 77 12.52 -21.28 -10.05
N PRO A 78 11.48 -21.67 -10.83
CA PRO A 78 11.29 -23.06 -11.26
C PRO A 78 12.46 -23.62 -12.09
N ARG A 79 13.30 -22.73 -12.64
CA ARG A 79 14.49 -23.12 -13.41
C ARG A 79 15.68 -23.47 -12.52
N GLY A 80 15.55 -23.29 -11.21
CA GLY A 80 16.56 -23.70 -10.22
C GLY A 80 17.82 -22.83 -10.20
N SER A 81 17.78 -21.66 -10.85
CA SER A 81 18.92 -20.74 -10.93
C SER A 81 18.95 -19.71 -9.79
N GLY A 82 17.89 -19.64 -8.99
CA GLY A 82 17.71 -18.64 -7.94
C GLY A 82 17.54 -19.25 -6.55
N HIS A 83 17.61 -18.38 -5.56
CA HIS A 83 17.31 -18.75 -4.18
C HIS A 83 15.82 -18.64 -3.92
N ASP A 84 15.25 -19.65 -3.28
CA ASP A 84 13.90 -19.56 -2.74
C ASP A 84 13.88 -18.51 -1.62
N CYS A 85 12.90 -17.63 -1.65
CA CYS A 85 12.70 -16.65 -0.60
C CYS A 85 11.24 -16.61 -0.13
N SER A 86 11.05 -16.17 1.10
CA SER A 86 9.73 -15.90 1.64
C SER A 86 9.45 -14.41 1.60
N LEU A 87 8.27 -14.04 1.10
CA LEU A 87 7.78 -12.68 1.10
C LEU A 87 6.63 -12.58 2.10
N ILE A 88 6.76 -11.67 3.05
CA ILE A 88 5.78 -11.48 4.12
C ILE A 88 5.22 -10.08 3.99
N PHE A 89 3.91 -9.99 3.78
CA PHE A 89 3.20 -8.71 3.76
C PHE A 89 2.36 -8.55 5.02
N TYR A 90 2.37 -7.34 5.58
CA TYR A 90 1.47 -6.91 6.63
C TYR A 90 0.59 -5.79 6.08
N ASP A 91 -0.73 -5.99 6.15
CA ASP A 91 -1.69 -4.94 5.83
C ASP A 91 -2.04 -4.19 7.11
N ASN A 92 -1.38 -3.06 7.33
CA ASN A 92 -1.57 -2.23 8.50
C ASN A 92 -2.73 -1.27 8.29
N ALA A 93 -3.70 -1.27 9.21
CA ALA A 93 -4.75 -0.26 9.23
C ALA A 93 -4.17 1.12 9.54
N GLY A 94 -4.64 2.14 8.82
CA GLY A 94 -4.18 3.53 9.00
C GLY A 94 -4.36 4.05 10.42
N GLU A 95 -5.36 3.53 11.15
CA GLU A 95 -5.61 3.86 12.55
C GLU A 95 -4.43 3.58 13.48
N HIS A 96 -3.52 2.66 13.09
CA HIS A 96 -2.29 2.44 13.85
C HIS A 96 -1.33 3.64 13.82
N PHE A 97 -1.49 4.54 12.87
CA PHE A 97 -0.64 5.71 12.66
C PHE A 97 -1.38 7.02 12.93
N GLU A 98 -2.53 6.96 13.60
CA GLU A 98 -3.22 8.18 14.04
C GLU A 98 -2.40 8.86 15.15
N PRO A 99 -2.28 10.20 15.13
CA PRO A 99 -1.61 10.95 16.18
C PRO A 99 -2.26 10.73 17.55
N GLY A 100 -1.43 10.60 18.58
CA GLY A 100 -1.89 10.43 19.95
C GLY A 100 -2.14 8.98 20.37
N ILE A 101 -2.04 8.01 19.48
CA ILE A 101 -2.00 6.60 19.85
C ILE A 101 -0.58 6.25 20.31
N ALA A 102 -0.44 5.80 21.56
CA ALA A 102 0.87 5.42 22.08
C ALA A 102 1.47 4.25 21.31
N ASN A 103 2.79 4.26 21.07
CA ASN A 103 3.52 3.16 20.40
C ASN A 103 3.28 1.80 21.06
N GLU A 104 3.08 1.77 22.38
CA GLU A 104 2.78 0.54 23.12
C GLU A 104 1.39 -0.01 22.80
N GLU A 105 0.48 0.83 22.36
CA GLU A 105 -0.90 0.48 21.99
C GLU A 105 -1.03 0.14 20.51
N SER A 106 -0.04 0.50 19.70
CA SER A 106 -0.03 0.27 18.27
C SER A 106 1.24 -0.45 17.79
N PRO A 107 1.36 -1.76 18.07
CA PRO A 107 2.54 -2.54 17.68
C PRO A 107 2.67 -2.74 16.16
N GLY A 108 1.69 -2.32 15.35
CA GLY A 108 1.81 -2.29 13.90
C GLY A 108 3.03 -1.50 13.42
N ALA A 109 3.42 -0.45 14.13
CA ALA A 109 4.62 0.33 13.83
C ALA A 109 5.93 -0.49 13.96
N LEU A 110 5.95 -1.50 14.84
CA LEU A 110 7.11 -2.39 14.99
C LEU A 110 7.36 -3.23 13.73
N HIS A 111 6.30 -3.71 13.10
CA HIS A 111 6.43 -4.48 11.84
C HIS A 111 6.98 -3.60 10.73
N VAL A 112 6.51 -2.36 10.64
CA VAL A 112 6.99 -1.41 9.64
C VAL A 112 8.46 -1.06 9.89
N ALA A 113 8.85 -0.76 11.13
CA ALA A 113 10.22 -0.44 11.49
C ALA A 113 11.22 -1.59 11.24
N SER A 114 10.73 -2.84 11.27
CA SER A 114 11.53 -4.05 11.03
C SER A 114 11.41 -4.58 9.60
N SER A 115 10.63 -3.93 8.74
CA SER A 115 10.41 -4.37 7.37
C SER A 115 11.61 -4.08 6.48
N SER A 116 11.84 -4.95 5.49
CA SER A 116 12.86 -4.75 4.46
C SER A 116 12.43 -3.75 3.37
N GLY A 117 11.18 -3.30 3.41
CA GLY A 117 10.63 -2.32 2.49
C GLY A 117 9.20 -1.94 2.87
N ILE A 118 8.78 -0.77 2.45
CA ILE A 118 7.46 -0.20 2.75
C ILE A 118 6.75 0.10 1.44
N PHE A 119 5.50 -0.34 1.32
CA PHE A 119 4.59 0.09 0.28
C PHE A 119 3.57 1.05 0.89
N PHE A 120 3.60 2.29 0.47
CA PHE A 120 2.59 3.28 0.85
C PHE A 120 1.60 3.44 -0.30
N LEU A 121 0.35 3.04 -0.06
CA LEU A 121 -0.71 3.19 -1.04
C LEU A 121 -1.36 4.57 -0.88
N PHE A 122 -1.05 5.47 -1.79
CA PHE A 122 -1.66 6.79 -1.86
C PHE A 122 -3.01 6.73 -2.60
N ASP A 123 -4.05 7.22 -1.94
CA ASP A 123 -5.40 7.35 -2.52
C ASP A 123 -5.66 8.81 -2.94
N PRO A 124 -5.64 9.13 -4.24
CA PRO A 124 -5.87 10.49 -4.70
C PRO A 124 -7.23 11.06 -4.28
N ILE A 125 -8.26 10.23 -4.17
CA ILE A 125 -9.59 10.68 -3.76
C ILE A 125 -9.61 11.12 -2.29
N ALA A 126 -8.71 10.60 -1.47
CA ALA A 126 -8.58 11.00 -0.08
C ALA A 126 -7.77 12.30 0.09
N SER A 127 -7.15 12.85 -0.97
CA SER A 127 -6.42 14.12 -0.93
C SER A 127 -7.32 15.29 -1.30
N PRO A 128 -7.33 16.39 -0.50
CA PRO A 128 -8.10 17.60 -0.79
C PRO A 128 -7.69 18.25 -2.11
N GLU A 129 -6.39 18.22 -2.44
CA GLU A 129 -5.82 18.81 -3.64
C GLU A 129 -6.38 18.14 -4.87
N PHE A 130 -6.32 16.82 -4.91
CA PHE A 130 -6.84 16.01 -6.03
C PHE A 130 -8.36 16.12 -6.13
N ARG A 131 -9.08 16.13 -5.01
CA ARG A 131 -10.54 16.33 -5.03
C ARG A 131 -10.96 17.66 -5.64
N ARG A 132 -10.14 18.69 -5.49
CA ARG A 132 -10.44 20.01 -6.09
C ARG A 132 -10.35 19.95 -7.60
N VAL A 133 -9.36 19.25 -8.14
CA VAL A 133 -9.15 19.07 -9.58
C VAL A 133 -10.17 18.12 -10.17
N LEU A 134 -10.47 17.03 -9.45
CA LEU A 134 -11.43 15.99 -9.87
C LEU A 134 -12.89 16.35 -9.56
N ARG A 135 -13.18 17.63 -9.26
CA ARG A 135 -14.52 18.07 -8.92
C ARG A 135 -15.52 17.80 -10.06
N GLY A 136 -16.54 16.99 -9.78
CA GLY A 136 -17.55 16.61 -10.76
C GLY A 136 -17.32 15.24 -11.41
N HIS A 137 -16.25 14.55 -11.04
CA HIS A 137 -16.06 13.16 -11.42
C HIS A 137 -17.17 12.30 -10.80
N ASP A 138 -17.64 11.29 -11.52
CA ASP A 138 -18.79 10.44 -11.16
C ASP A 138 -18.42 9.21 -10.30
N ASP A 139 -17.16 9.09 -9.86
CA ASP A 139 -16.75 7.99 -8.97
C ASP A 139 -17.59 8.00 -7.68
N PRO A 140 -18.24 6.87 -7.34
CA PRO A 140 -19.13 6.79 -6.17
C PRO A 140 -18.47 7.19 -4.84
N GLN A 141 -17.14 7.10 -4.74
CA GLN A 141 -16.42 7.43 -3.51
C GLN A 141 -16.41 8.93 -3.22
N PHE A 142 -16.59 9.79 -4.24
CA PHE A 142 -16.81 11.21 -4.00
C PHE A 142 -18.12 11.48 -3.26
N ALA A 143 -19.14 10.65 -3.47
CA ALA A 143 -20.42 10.77 -2.79
C ALA A 143 -20.40 10.26 -1.35
N LEU A 144 -19.46 9.36 -0.99
CA LEU A 144 -19.42 8.70 0.32
C LEU A 144 -18.86 9.59 1.44
N ASP A 145 -18.06 10.59 1.10
CA ASP A 145 -17.55 11.57 2.07
C ASP A 145 -17.65 13.00 1.52
N PRO A 146 -18.88 13.52 1.36
CA PRO A 146 -19.08 14.88 0.84
C PRO A 146 -18.52 15.97 1.78
N SER A 147 -18.31 15.65 3.06
CA SER A 147 -17.80 16.61 4.05
C SER A 147 -16.26 16.71 4.03
N GLY A 148 -15.57 15.78 3.37
CA GLY A 148 -14.12 15.77 3.32
C GLY A 148 -13.42 15.58 4.67
N LYS A 149 -14.13 15.13 5.70
CA LYS A 149 -13.56 15.00 7.06
C LYS A 149 -12.44 13.98 7.19
N ARG A 150 -12.27 13.09 6.19
CA ARG A 150 -11.23 12.05 6.16
C ARG A 150 -10.08 12.37 5.20
N LEU A 151 -10.09 13.57 4.61
CA LEU A 151 -9.19 13.86 3.48
C LEU A 151 -7.74 14.10 3.87
N ASP A 152 -7.49 14.72 5.01
CA ASP A 152 -6.14 15.19 5.37
C ASP A 152 -5.29 14.16 6.12
N GLN A 153 -5.73 12.90 6.15
CA GLN A 153 -5.07 11.91 7.02
C GLN A 153 -3.83 11.27 6.41
N GLN A 154 -3.68 11.27 5.11
CA GLN A 154 -2.56 10.54 4.47
C GLN A 154 -1.20 11.16 4.79
N ASP A 155 -1.10 12.49 4.75
CA ASP A 155 0.12 13.21 5.11
C ASP A 155 0.47 13.01 6.59
N ILE A 156 -0.57 13.09 7.43
CA ILE A 156 -0.43 12.90 8.88
C ILE A 156 0.02 11.47 9.16
N ILE A 157 -0.58 10.49 8.50
CA ILE A 157 -0.21 9.07 8.60
C ILE A 157 1.24 8.86 8.17
N MET A 158 1.67 9.48 7.08
CA MET A 158 3.04 9.37 6.58
C MET A 158 4.04 9.98 7.59
N ALA A 159 3.76 11.17 8.08
CA ALA A 159 4.61 11.84 9.06
C ALA A 159 4.70 11.04 10.38
N GLU A 160 3.58 10.52 10.85
CA GLU A 160 3.53 9.69 12.05
C GLU A 160 4.26 8.36 11.86
N LEU A 161 4.11 7.73 10.68
CA LEU A 161 4.86 6.54 10.29
C LEU A 161 6.37 6.79 10.39
N GLU A 162 6.85 7.88 9.81
CA GLU A 162 8.26 8.26 9.84
C GLU A 162 8.76 8.40 11.27
N ILE A 163 8.05 9.16 12.11
CA ILE A 163 8.40 9.38 13.51
C ILE A 163 8.50 8.04 14.25
N ARG A 164 7.52 7.16 14.08
CA ARG A 164 7.49 5.86 14.77
C ARG A 164 8.57 4.91 14.31
N VAL A 165 8.86 4.88 13.01
CA VAL A 165 9.96 4.08 12.48
C VAL A 165 11.29 4.56 13.09
N LYS A 166 11.55 5.85 13.08
CA LYS A 166 12.77 6.45 13.69
C LYS A 166 12.88 6.14 15.17
N GLN A 167 11.80 6.27 15.93
CA GLN A 167 11.78 5.92 17.35
C GLN A 167 12.09 4.44 17.59
N ASN A 168 11.51 3.54 16.81
CA ASN A 168 11.74 2.10 16.95
C ASN A 168 13.15 1.67 16.53
N GLN A 169 13.75 2.37 15.56
CA GLN A 169 15.12 2.14 15.10
C GLN A 169 16.16 2.87 15.95
N ASN A 170 15.76 3.69 16.93
CA ASN A 170 16.63 4.54 17.74
C ASN A 170 17.53 5.47 16.90
N ILE A 171 17.03 5.98 15.81
CA ILE A 171 17.70 6.97 14.97
C ILE A 171 17.15 8.38 15.24
N SER A 172 17.96 9.41 14.96
CA SER A 172 17.55 10.80 15.15
C SER A 172 16.41 11.18 14.20
N ILE A 173 15.58 12.16 14.60
CA ILE A 173 14.54 12.72 13.73
C ILE A 173 15.14 13.30 12.45
N SER A 174 16.36 13.84 12.51
CA SER A 174 17.08 14.37 11.34
C SER A 174 17.68 13.30 10.43
N ASP A 175 17.80 12.07 10.91
CA ASP A 175 18.43 11.00 10.14
C ASP A 175 17.46 10.41 9.12
N ARG A 176 18.03 9.86 8.05
CA ARG A 176 17.26 9.21 7.02
C ARG A 176 16.95 7.78 7.42
N ILE A 177 15.75 7.30 7.05
CA ILE A 177 15.38 5.88 7.17
C ILE A 177 16.00 5.14 5.99
N ASP A 178 16.76 4.07 6.26
CA ASP A 178 17.42 3.28 5.20
C ASP A 178 16.47 2.29 4.51
N SER A 179 15.31 1.99 5.11
CA SER A 179 14.34 1.08 4.49
C SER A 179 13.76 1.69 3.21
N PRO A 180 13.86 1.00 2.07
CA PRO A 180 13.28 1.51 0.83
C PRO A 180 11.76 1.62 0.94
N MET A 181 11.22 2.70 0.41
CA MET A 181 9.78 2.93 0.34
C MET A 181 9.35 3.16 -1.10
N ALA A 182 8.27 2.50 -1.50
CA ALA A 182 7.59 2.76 -2.75
C ALA A 182 6.21 3.37 -2.47
N VAL A 183 5.98 4.56 -2.98
CA VAL A 183 4.65 5.18 -3.01
C VAL A 183 3.91 4.63 -4.24
N MET A 184 2.81 3.95 -4.00
CA MET A 184 1.95 3.42 -5.05
C MET A 184 0.70 4.28 -5.15
N ILE A 185 0.50 4.89 -6.30
CA ILE A 185 -0.68 5.71 -6.56
C ILE A 185 -1.81 4.78 -6.97
N GLY A 186 -2.85 4.72 -6.14
CA GLY A 186 -4.08 4.00 -6.47
C GLY A 186 -4.97 4.78 -7.44
N LYS A 187 -5.98 4.12 -8.00
CA LYS A 187 -7.01 4.78 -8.83
C LYS A 187 -6.46 5.62 -9.97
N CYS A 188 -5.45 5.07 -10.65
CA CYS A 188 -4.80 5.78 -11.78
C CYS A 188 -5.76 6.05 -12.95
N ASP A 189 -6.85 5.30 -13.07
CA ASP A 189 -7.95 5.54 -14.01
C ASP A 189 -8.57 6.93 -13.82
N ILE A 190 -8.78 7.34 -12.59
CA ILE A 190 -9.30 8.68 -12.26
C ILE A 190 -8.24 9.75 -12.56
N LEU A 191 -6.97 9.45 -12.28
CA LEU A 191 -5.88 10.39 -12.52
C LEU A 191 -5.61 10.62 -14.01
N ALA A 192 -6.01 9.69 -14.87
CA ALA A 192 -5.88 9.88 -16.32
C ALA A 192 -6.62 11.12 -16.84
N GLU A 193 -7.60 11.62 -16.07
CA GLU A 193 -8.36 12.84 -16.39
C GLU A 193 -7.73 14.13 -15.80
N VAL A 194 -6.68 13.99 -14.97
CA VAL A 194 -5.99 15.13 -14.37
C VAL A 194 -4.92 15.64 -15.32
N GLU A 195 -4.94 16.94 -15.59
CA GLU A 195 -3.90 17.60 -16.36
C GLU A 195 -2.53 17.55 -15.63
N GLY A 196 -1.46 17.53 -16.40
CA GLY A 196 -0.09 17.63 -15.89
C GLY A 196 0.71 16.34 -15.92
N ILE A 197 0.10 15.17 -16.01
CA ILE A 197 0.83 13.93 -16.32
C ILE A 197 0.79 13.68 -17.83
N ASP A 198 1.96 13.57 -18.42
CA ASP A 198 2.11 13.08 -19.79
C ASP A 198 2.19 11.55 -19.76
N TRP A 199 1.03 10.90 -19.79
CA TRP A 199 0.91 9.45 -19.74
C TRP A 199 1.63 8.74 -20.89
N ASP A 200 1.82 9.41 -22.02
CA ASP A 200 2.53 8.86 -23.17
C ASP A 200 4.04 8.69 -22.90
N LYS A 201 4.56 9.40 -21.91
CA LYS A 201 5.93 9.24 -21.44
C LYS A 201 6.13 8.09 -20.46
N ILE A 202 5.04 7.62 -19.82
CA ILE A 202 5.11 6.47 -18.91
C ILE A 202 5.27 5.20 -19.74
N ARG A 203 6.45 4.61 -19.66
CA ARG A 203 6.82 3.43 -20.44
C ARG A 203 6.65 2.14 -19.66
N ASN A 204 6.36 1.04 -20.37
CA ASN A 204 6.36 -0.28 -19.74
C ASN A 204 7.81 -0.68 -19.39
N PRO A 205 8.13 -0.89 -18.10
CA PRO A 205 9.48 -1.25 -17.68
C PRO A 205 9.80 -2.75 -17.86
N ILE A 206 8.89 -3.54 -18.42
CA ILE A 206 9.08 -4.98 -18.60
C ILE A 206 9.43 -5.25 -20.05
N MET A 207 10.65 -5.70 -20.31
CA MET A 207 11.16 -6.09 -21.63
C MET A 207 11.81 -7.46 -21.54
N ASP A 208 11.45 -8.37 -22.44
CA ASP A 208 12.07 -9.70 -22.58
C ASP A 208 12.22 -10.49 -21.25
N ASN A 209 11.18 -10.44 -20.43
CA ASN A 209 11.14 -11.06 -19.08
C ASN A 209 12.14 -10.45 -18.06
N HIS A 210 12.64 -9.26 -18.32
CA HIS A 210 13.49 -8.51 -17.41
C HIS A 210 12.83 -7.19 -17.03
N LEU A 211 13.14 -6.71 -15.84
CA LEU A 211 12.74 -5.38 -15.39
C LEU A 211 13.84 -4.39 -15.79
N ASP A 212 13.47 -3.44 -16.64
CA ASP A 212 14.33 -2.31 -16.99
C ASP A 212 14.29 -1.27 -15.87
N ILE A 213 15.35 -1.25 -15.08
CA ILE A 213 15.45 -0.35 -13.92
C ILE A 213 15.58 1.12 -14.34
N GLU A 214 16.17 1.40 -15.50
CA GLU A 214 16.26 2.78 -16.02
C GLU A 214 14.86 3.31 -16.33
N VAL A 215 14.04 2.52 -17.00
CA VAL A 215 12.64 2.88 -17.27
C VAL A 215 11.82 3.02 -15.99
N VAL A 216 12.05 2.16 -14.98
CA VAL A 216 11.41 2.31 -13.65
C VAL A 216 11.78 3.65 -13.04
N ASN A 217 13.06 4.02 -13.05
CA ASN A 217 13.54 5.27 -12.47
C ASN A 217 12.98 6.49 -13.21
N GLU A 218 13.01 6.48 -14.54
CA GLU A 218 12.45 7.57 -15.35
C GLU A 218 10.96 7.77 -15.11
N ASN A 219 10.17 6.68 -15.09
CA ASN A 219 8.75 6.75 -14.74
C ASN A 219 8.54 7.28 -13.30
N SER A 220 9.39 6.85 -12.37
CA SER A 220 9.34 7.29 -10.97
C SER A 220 9.63 8.78 -10.83
N ASP A 221 10.61 9.30 -11.57
CA ASP A 221 10.97 10.72 -11.56
C ASP A 221 9.86 11.58 -12.15
N LEU A 222 9.25 11.16 -13.27
CA LEU A 222 8.10 11.85 -13.86
C LEU A 222 6.92 11.94 -12.88
N LEU A 223 6.60 10.83 -12.22
CA LEU A 223 5.49 10.80 -11.25
C LEU A 223 5.83 11.59 -9.98
N ARG A 224 7.10 11.60 -9.55
CA ARG A 224 7.55 12.39 -8.41
C ARG A 224 7.47 13.88 -8.69
N GLU A 225 7.92 14.32 -9.86
CA GLU A 225 7.83 15.72 -10.29
C GLU A 225 6.36 16.18 -10.26
N TRP A 226 5.48 15.42 -10.87
CA TRP A 226 4.06 15.71 -10.89
C TRP A 226 3.44 15.73 -9.47
N LEU A 227 3.77 14.76 -8.62
CA LEU A 227 3.30 14.73 -7.22
C LEU A 227 3.83 15.91 -6.41
N THR A 228 5.06 16.38 -6.69
CA THR A 228 5.64 17.54 -6.01
C THR A 228 4.82 18.79 -6.29
N ASP A 229 4.33 18.94 -7.52
CA ASP A 229 3.48 20.06 -7.90
C ASP A 229 2.07 19.97 -7.32
N MET A 230 1.49 18.77 -7.30
CA MET A 230 0.12 18.55 -6.87
C MET A 230 -0.01 18.35 -5.36
N HIS A 231 0.97 17.75 -4.71
CA HIS A 231 0.93 17.36 -3.31
C HIS A 231 2.33 17.43 -2.66
N PRO A 232 2.89 18.63 -2.45
CA PRO A 232 4.26 18.82 -1.99
C PRO A 232 4.58 18.10 -0.67
N SER A 233 3.62 18.04 0.26
CA SER A 233 3.78 17.41 1.57
C SER A 233 3.97 15.88 1.52
N LEU A 234 3.58 15.25 0.43
CA LEU A 234 3.79 13.79 0.25
C LEU A 234 5.20 13.46 -0.20
N VAL A 235 5.92 14.41 -0.81
CA VAL A 235 7.23 14.18 -1.43
C VAL A 235 8.37 14.82 -0.64
N ALA A 236 8.05 15.75 0.27
CA ALA A 236 9.00 16.41 1.17
C ALA A 236 9.59 15.48 2.21
#